data_c5cc77e9bd38d9034948cba9312dffd4
#
_entry.id   c5cc77e9bd38d9034948cba9312dffd4
#
_cell.length_a   1.000
_cell.length_b   1.000
_cell.length_c   1.000
_cell.angle_alpha   90.00
_cell.angle_beta   90.00
_cell.angle_gamma   90.00
#
_symmetry.space_group_name_H-M   'P 1'
#
loop_
_entity.id
_entity.type
_entity.pdbx_description
1 polymer ?
#
loop_
_entity_poly.entity_id
_entity_poly.type
_entity_poly.pdbx_seq_one_letter_code
_entity_poly.pdbx_strand_id
1 'polypeptide(L)'
;MIPKTAAEQVWEKGQFDIDRIDEIERETKHDVIAFLTNLAEYVGEDARFIHQGMTSSDVLDTTLAVQLTRASDILKADLNALCDALKAKAKKHKYTPTIGRSHGIHAEPTSFGLKLAGFYAEFDRCRNRLAAARKEIATCAISGAVGTFAHIDPAVEAHVAEKM
;
A
#
# COMPACT_ATOMS: atom_id res chain seq x y z
N MET A 1 19.60 23.30 -3.92
CA MET A 1 19.80 21.93 -4.49
C MET A 1 20.56 21.11 -3.45
N ILE A 2 20.11 19.91 -3.16
CA ILE A 2 20.75 19.01 -2.18
C ILE A 2 22.06 18.48 -2.79
N PRO A 3 23.20 18.54 -2.09
CA PRO A 3 24.44 17.97 -2.57
C PRO A 3 24.30 16.45 -2.80
N LYS A 4 24.88 15.94 -3.89
CA LYS A 4 24.81 14.50 -4.20
C LYS A 4 25.43 13.66 -3.09
N THR A 5 26.53 14.11 -2.51
CA THR A 5 27.19 13.44 -1.38
C THR A 5 26.29 13.35 -0.15
N ALA A 6 25.49 14.38 0.14
CA ALA A 6 24.53 14.36 1.23
C ALA A 6 23.41 13.33 0.97
N ALA A 7 22.90 13.26 -0.27
CA ALA A 7 21.91 12.26 -0.62
C ALA A 7 22.44 10.82 -0.51
N GLU A 8 23.70 10.60 -0.91
CA GLU A 8 24.40 9.31 -0.75
C GLU A 8 24.57 8.94 0.74
N GLN A 9 24.98 9.89 1.59
CA GLN A 9 25.11 9.67 3.03
C GLN A 9 23.75 9.34 3.69
N VAL A 10 22.69 10.03 3.32
CA VAL A 10 21.34 9.75 3.80
C VAL A 10 20.91 8.34 3.40
N TRP A 11 21.18 7.94 2.16
CA TRP A 11 20.82 6.60 1.67
C TRP A 11 21.61 5.48 2.35
N GLU A 12 22.91 5.68 2.58
CA GLU A 12 23.79 4.67 3.16
C GLU A 12 23.60 4.51 4.68
N LYS A 13 23.38 5.63 5.39
CA LYS A 13 23.32 5.66 6.85
C LYS A 13 21.90 5.74 7.42
N GLY A 14 20.90 5.96 6.57
CA GLY A 14 19.52 6.12 7.01
C GLY A 14 19.00 4.82 7.65
N GLN A 15 18.85 4.85 8.97
CA GLN A 15 18.28 3.79 9.79
C GLN A 15 17.31 4.40 10.79
N PHE A 16 16.43 3.57 11.35
CA PHE A 16 15.49 4.01 12.38
C PHE A 16 15.27 2.91 13.42
N ASP A 17 14.89 3.34 14.61
CA ASP A 17 14.53 2.48 15.74
C ASP A 17 13.16 2.92 16.25
N ILE A 18 12.19 2.00 16.24
CA ILE A 18 10.79 2.30 16.58
C ILE A 18 10.66 2.73 18.04
N ASP A 19 11.33 2.03 18.97
CA ASP A 19 11.24 2.34 20.39
C ASP A 19 11.84 3.73 20.67
N ARG A 20 12.93 4.05 19.96
CA ARG A 20 13.56 5.37 20.05
C ARG A 20 12.68 6.49 19.46
N ILE A 21 11.98 6.23 18.36
CA ILE A 21 11.02 7.17 17.79
C ILE A 21 9.88 7.44 18.78
N ASP A 22 9.35 6.40 19.42
CA ASP A 22 8.29 6.55 20.43
C ASP A 22 8.76 7.37 21.65
N GLU A 23 10.00 7.22 22.08
CA GLU A 23 10.59 8.07 23.14
C GLU A 23 10.63 9.53 22.71
N ILE A 24 11.16 9.81 21.52
CA ILE A 24 11.28 11.19 20.99
C ILE A 24 9.89 11.80 20.80
N GLU A 25 8.90 11.03 20.33
CA GLU A 25 7.55 11.53 20.12
C GLU A 25 6.86 11.93 21.44
N ARG A 26 7.14 11.28 22.54
CA ARG A 26 6.64 11.67 23.87
C ARG A 26 7.04 13.11 24.24
N GLU A 27 8.20 13.58 23.74
CA GLU A 27 8.69 14.94 23.95
C GLU A 27 8.20 15.90 22.86
N THR A 28 8.40 15.54 21.60
CA THR A 28 8.10 16.39 20.44
C THR A 28 6.61 16.53 20.15
N LYS A 29 5.79 15.58 20.59
CA LYS A 29 4.34 15.48 20.29
C LYS A 29 4.01 15.50 18.80
N HIS A 30 4.93 14.99 17.97
CA HIS A 30 4.80 14.98 16.53
C HIS A 30 5.55 13.78 15.92
N ASP A 31 4.82 12.90 15.25
CA ASP A 31 5.30 11.64 14.67
C ASP A 31 6.43 11.83 13.64
N VAL A 32 6.21 12.66 12.62
CA VAL A 32 7.21 12.85 11.57
C VAL A 32 8.46 13.56 12.11
N ILE A 33 8.31 14.51 13.05
CA ILE A 33 9.47 15.14 13.69
C ILE A 33 10.26 14.09 14.49
N ALA A 34 9.58 13.20 15.22
CA ALA A 34 10.22 12.15 15.98
C ALA A 34 11.01 11.19 15.05
N PHE A 35 10.40 10.76 13.95
CA PHE A 35 11.05 9.94 12.94
C PHE A 35 12.28 10.63 12.35
N LEU A 36 12.17 11.89 11.93
CA LEU A 36 13.28 12.65 11.35
C LEU A 36 14.40 12.89 12.35
N THR A 37 14.07 13.09 13.63
CA THR A 37 15.05 13.26 14.71
C THR A 37 15.83 11.94 14.93
N ASN A 38 15.15 10.81 14.99
CA ASN A 38 15.82 9.53 15.10
C ASN A 38 16.69 9.24 13.86
N LEU A 39 16.20 9.53 12.66
CA LEU A 39 16.97 9.38 11.44
C LEU A 39 18.25 10.23 11.46
N ALA A 40 18.19 11.44 12.02
CA ALA A 40 19.34 12.32 12.17
C ALA A 40 20.40 11.78 13.15
N GLU A 41 20.02 10.97 14.14
CA GLU A 41 20.95 10.30 15.04
C GLU A 41 21.90 9.35 14.28
N TYR A 42 21.46 8.77 13.16
CA TYR A 42 22.27 7.89 12.31
C TYR A 42 22.98 8.61 11.18
N VAL A 43 22.30 9.57 10.51
CA VAL A 43 22.82 10.28 9.34
C VAL A 43 23.81 11.38 9.72
N GLY A 44 23.60 12.03 10.88
CA GLY A 44 24.43 13.16 11.32
C GLY A 44 24.07 14.48 10.63
N GLU A 45 25.06 15.31 10.34
CA GLU A 45 24.86 16.69 9.84
C GLU A 45 24.08 16.79 8.53
N ASP A 46 24.17 15.80 7.65
CA ASP A 46 23.48 15.76 6.37
C ASP A 46 21.97 15.51 6.52
N ALA A 47 21.50 15.14 7.71
CA ALA A 47 20.07 15.02 8.00
C ALA A 47 19.30 16.34 7.79
N ARG A 48 19.94 17.48 7.85
CA ARG A 48 19.35 18.79 7.53
C ARG A 48 18.74 18.91 6.13
N PHE A 49 19.12 18.01 5.21
CA PHE A 49 18.59 17.96 3.85
C PHE A 49 17.38 17.06 3.71
N ILE A 50 17.10 16.23 4.71
CA ILE A 50 15.93 15.35 4.73
C ILE A 50 14.69 16.21 4.97
N HIS A 51 13.60 15.93 4.26
CA HIS A 51 12.31 16.63 4.40
C HIS A 51 12.34 18.11 3.98
N GLN A 52 13.37 18.56 3.30
CA GLN A 52 13.52 19.96 2.90
C GLN A 52 12.42 20.41 1.93
N GLY A 53 11.66 21.44 2.30
CA GLY A 53 10.57 21.98 1.49
C GLY A 53 9.27 21.16 1.52
N MET A 54 9.25 20.05 2.20
CA MET A 54 8.10 19.14 2.31
C MET A 54 7.25 19.47 3.54
N THR A 55 6.04 18.93 3.55
CA THR A 55 5.20 18.83 4.75
C THR A 55 5.10 17.37 5.21
N SER A 56 4.67 17.12 6.45
CA SER A 56 4.51 15.77 6.99
C SER A 56 3.56 14.92 6.13
N SER A 57 2.48 15.48 5.63
CA SER A 57 1.52 14.77 4.76
C SER A 57 2.13 14.36 3.42
N ASP A 58 3.09 15.10 2.86
CA ASP A 58 3.81 14.67 1.64
C ASP A 58 4.47 13.30 1.86
N VAL A 59 5.05 13.08 3.04
CA VAL A 59 5.68 11.80 3.40
C VAL A 59 4.63 10.75 3.74
N LEU A 60 3.70 11.07 4.65
CA LEU A 60 2.75 10.11 5.19
C LEU A 60 1.78 9.58 4.13
N ASP A 61 1.17 10.48 3.36
CA ASP A 61 0.18 10.10 2.34
C ASP A 61 0.83 9.34 1.19
N THR A 62 2.02 9.78 0.73
CA THR A 62 2.76 9.09 -0.33
C THR A 62 3.25 7.71 0.15
N THR A 63 3.75 7.60 1.38
CA THR A 63 4.16 6.32 1.95
C THR A 63 2.98 5.35 2.09
N LEU A 64 1.82 5.83 2.56
CA LEU A 64 0.60 5.03 2.64
C LEU A 64 0.17 4.54 1.26
N ALA A 65 0.22 5.41 0.25
CA ALA A 65 -0.09 5.05 -1.13
C ALA A 65 0.84 3.94 -1.66
N VAL A 66 2.15 4.04 -1.40
CA VAL A 66 3.12 2.98 -1.74
C VAL A 66 2.81 1.67 -1.03
N GLN A 67 2.53 1.73 0.28
CA GLN A 67 2.20 0.54 1.08
C GLN A 67 0.94 -0.15 0.57
N LEU A 68 -0.13 0.60 0.33
CA LEU A 68 -1.41 0.07 -0.19
C LEU A 68 -1.27 -0.48 -1.61
N THR A 69 -0.48 0.17 -2.46
CA THR A 69 -0.16 -0.32 -3.80
C THR A 69 0.53 -1.68 -3.75
N ARG A 70 1.57 -1.82 -2.92
CA ARG A 70 2.31 -3.08 -2.71
C ARG A 70 1.44 -4.16 -2.09
N ALA A 71 0.64 -3.84 -1.08
CA ALA A 71 -0.32 -4.76 -0.48
C ALA A 71 -1.35 -5.24 -1.50
N SER A 72 -1.84 -4.34 -2.37
CA SER A 72 -2.77 -4.68 -3.45
C SER A 72 -2.17 -5.64 -4.47
N ASP A 73 -0.87 -5.55 -4.76
CA ASP A 73 -0.19 -6.48 -5.66
C ASP A 73 -0.13 -7.89 -5.09
N ILE A 74 0.12 -8.03 -3.78
CA ILE A 74 0.07 -9.32 -3.08
C ILE A 74 -1.35 -9.90 -3.12
N LEU A 75 -2.35 -9.12 -2.72
CA LEU A 75 -3.75 -9.55 -2.74
C LEU A 75 -4.24 -9.92 -4.15
N LYS A 76 -3.77 -9.23 -5.18
CA LYS A 76 -4.09 -9.54 -6.58
C LYS A 76 -3.53 -10.89 -7.00
N ALA A 77 -2.31 -11.23 -6.57
CA ALA A 77 -1.72 -12.54 -6.82
C ALA A 77 -2.54 -13.66 -6.15
N ASP A 78 -2.93 -13.46 -4.89
CA ASP A 78 -3.76 -14.41 -4.13
C ASP A 78 -5.15 -14.58 -4.75
N LEU A 79 -5.81 -13.49 -5.16
CA LEU A 79 -7.11 -13.53 -5.85
C LEU A 79 -7.03 -14.29 -7.18
N ASN A 80 -5.95 -14.15 -7.93
CA ASN A 80 -5.76 -14.90 -9.17
C ASN A 80 -5.65 -16.40 -8.87
N ALA A 81 -4.82 -16.79 -7.91
CA ALA A 81 -4.67 -18.18 -7.50
C ALA A 81 -6.00 -18.79 -6.98
N LEU A 82 -6.76 -18.01 -6.17
CA LEU A 82 -8.07 -18.41 -5.69
C LEU A 82 -9.08 -18.61 -6.84
N CYS A 83 -9.14 -17.66 -7.78
CA CYS A 83 -10.01 -17.79 -8.97
C CYS A 83 -9.67 -19.01 -9.80
N ASP A 84 -8.38 -19.29 -10.02
CA ASP A 84 -7.95 -20.47 -10.78
C ASP A 84 -8.33 -21.78 -10.06
N ALA A 85 -8.15 -21.84 -8.75
CA ALA A 85 -8.56 -22.98 -7.94
C ALA A 85 -10.09 -23.19 -7.96
N LEU A 86 -10.87 -22.11 -7.81
CA LEU A 86 -12.33 -22.18 -7.89
C LEU A 86 -12.81 -22.62 -9.26
N LYS A 87 -12.22 -22.08 -10.33
CA LYS A 87 -12.53 -22.46 -11.72
C LYS A 87 -12.25 -23.94 -11.99
N ALA A 88 -11.08 -24.43 -11.56
CA ALA A 88 -10.71 -25.83 -11.72
C ALA A 88 -11.67 -26.77 -10.95
N LYS A 89 -11.97 -26.43 -9.69
CA LYS A 89 -12.89 -27.21 -8.85
C LYS A 89 -14.33 -27.13 -9.34
N ALA A 90 -14.81 -25.97 -9.79
CA ALA A 90 -16.14 -25.83 -10.38
C ALA A 90 -16.33 -26.75 -11.58
N LYS A 91 -15.34 -26.81 -12.49
CA LYS A 91 -15.34 -27.75 -13.62
C LYS A 91 -15.32 -29.21 -13.18
N LYS A 92 -14.43 -29.55 -12.24
CA LYS A 92 -14.30 -30.94 -11.73
C LYS A 92 -15.59 -31.44 -11.10
N HIS A 93 -16.30 -30.60 -10.35
CA HIS A 93 -17.50 -30.95 -9.59
C HIS A 93 -18.79 -30.51 -10.29
N LYS A 94 -18.77 -30.26 -11.60
CA LYS A 94 -19.92 -29.80 -12.38
C LYS A 94 -21.17 -30.65 -12.19
N TYR A 95 -20.99 -31.97 -12.07
CA TYR A 95 -22.07 -32.93 -11.91
C TYR A 95 -22.12 -33.62 -10.53
N THR A 96 -21.32 -33.17 -9.55
CA THR A 96 -21.36 -33.64 -8.17
C THR A 96 -22.61 -33.12 -7.48
N PRO A 97 -23.60 -33.99 -7.15
CA PRO A 97 -24.83 -33.48 -6.50
C PRO A 97 -24.55 -32.97 -5.10
N THR A 98 -25.24 -31.90 -4.73
CA THR A 98 -25.27 -31.36 -3.39
C THR A 98 -26.65 -30.77 -3.11
N ILE A 99 -26.96 -30.54 -1.84
CA ILE A 99 -28.23 -29.94 -1.45
C ILE A 99 -28.07 -28.43 -1.32
N GLY A 100 -28.99 -27.66 -1.91
CA GLY A 100 -29.20 -26.26 -1.58
C GLY A 100 -29.78 -26.12 -0.19
N ARG A 101 -29.46 -25.01 0.51
CA ARG A 101 -30.00 -24.71 1.85
C ARG A 101 -30.46 -23.26 1.90
N SER A 102 -31.61 -23.08 2.57
CA SER A 102 -32.18 -21.78 2.88
C SER A 102 -32.83 -21.86 4.27
N HIS A 103 -32.68 -20.82 5.07
CA HIS A 103 -33.23 -20.77 6.44
C HIS A 103 -32.79 -21.96 7.33
N GLY A 104 -31.60 -22.54 7.12
CA GLY A 104 -31.10 -23.70 7.85
C GLY A 104 -31.73 -25.03 7.49
N ILE A 105 -32.60 -25.08 6.49
CA ILE A 105 -33.25 -26.31 5.98
C ILE A 105 -32.80 -26.69 4.58
N HIS A 106 -33.10 -27.91 4.17
CA HIS A 106 -32.84 -28.38 2.80
C HIS A 106 -33.80 -27.69 1.84
N ALA A 107 -33.24 -27.19 0.72
CA ALA A 107 -33.95 -26.68 -0.43
C ALA A 107 -33.74 -27.63 -1.63
N GLU A 108 -33.77 -27.12 -2.84
CA GLU A 108 -33.60 -27.93 -4.06
C GLU A 108 -32.20 -28.53 -4.18
N PRO A 109 -32.08 -29.73 -4.79
CA PRO A 109 -30.80 -30.28 -5.19
C PRO A 109 -30.11 -29.39 -6.22
N THR A 110 -28.79 -29.27 -6.11
CA THR A 110 -27.95 -28.53 -7.05
C THR A 110 -26.63 -29.27 -7.27
N SER A 111 -25.67 -28.67 -7.95
CA SER A 111 -24.32 -29.24 -8.06
C SER A 111 -23.31 -28.45 -7.25
N PHE A 112 -22.34 -29.17 -6.69
CA PHE A 112 -21.24 -28.52 -5.97
C PHE A 112 -20.42 -27.60 -6.89
N GLY A 113 -20.29 -27.96 -8.17
CA GLY A 113 -19.65 -27.11 -9.17
C GLY A 113 -20.37 -25.79 -9.39
N LEU A 114 -21.71 -25.75 -9.37
CA LEU A 114 -22.48 -24.51 -9.50
C LEU A 114 -22.23 -23.59 -8.29
N LYS A 115 -22.19 -24.13 -7.08
CA LYS A 115 -21.85 -23.37 -5.87
C LYS A 115 -20.46 -22.72 -6.00
N LEU A 116 -19.47 -23.48 -6.47
CA LEU A 116 -18.11 -22.96 -6.68
C LEU A 116 -18.03 -21.94 -7.83
N ALA A 117 -18.84 -22.10 -8.87
CA ALA A 117 -18.94 -21.10 -9.95
C ALA A 117 -19.51 -19.77 -9.46
N GLY A 118 -20.44 -19.80 -8.49
CA GLY A 118 -20.93 -18.60 -7.81
C GLY A 118 -19.79 -17.85 -7.09
N PHE A 119 -18.98 -18.56 -6.32
CA PHE A 119 -17.80 -17.96 -5.67
C PHE A 119 -16.78 -17.44 -6.68
N TYR A 120 -16.51 -18.21 -7.75
CA TYR A 120 -15.64 -17.72 -8.81
C TYR A 120 -16.11 -16.37 -9.38
N ALA A 121 -17.39 -16.24 -9.71
CA ALA A 121 -17.95 -15.01 -10.24
C ALA A 121 -17.89 -13.84 -9.25
N GLU A 122 -18.04 -14.13 -7.96
CA GLU A 122 -17.88 -13.14 -6.89
C GLU A 122 -16.43 -12.63 -6.79
N PHE A 123 -15.46 -13.54 -6.69
CA PHE A 123 -14.05 -13.18 -6.58
C PHE A 123 -13.48 -12.56 -7.86
N ASP A 124 -14.00 -12.91 -9.04
CA ASP A 124 -13.66 -12.24 -10.29
C ASP A 124 -14.08 -10.76 -10.27
N ARG A 125 -15.27 -10.45 -9.74
CA ARG A 125 -15.70 -9.05 -9.51
C ARG A 125 -14.84 -8.36 -8.45
N CYS A 126 -14.41 -9.07 -7.38
CA CYS A 126 -13.49 -8.52 -6.37
C CYS A 126 -12.14 -8.15 -7.00
N ARG A 127 -11.62 -9.00 -7.87
CA ARG A 127 -10.39 -8.75 -8.61
C ARG A 127 -10.45 -7.46 -9.44
N ASN A 128 -11.56 -7.22 -10.11
CA ASN A 128 -11.76 -6.00 -10.89
C ASN A 128 -11.84 -4.75 -10.00
N ARG A 129 -12.54 -4.85 -8.85
CA ARG A 129 -12.61 -3.74 -7.87
C ARG A 129 -11.24 -3.44 -7.25
N LEU A 130 -10.48 -4.48 -6.88
CA LEU A 130 -9.13 -4.30 -6.34
C LEU A 130 -8.20 -3.64 -7.36
N ALA A 131 -8.28 -4.03 -8.64
CA ALA A 131 -7.47 -3.43 -9.69
C ALA A 131 -7.77 -1.94 -9.88
N ALA A 132 -9.06 -1.54 -9.79
CA ALA A 132 -9.46 -0.15 -9.86
C ALA A 132 -8.97 0.65 -8.64
N ALA A 133 -9.17 0.12 -7.43
CA ALA A 133 -8.72 0.76 -6.19
C ALA A 133 -7.19 0.92 -6.14
N ARG A 134 -6.45 -0.11 -6.60
CA ARG A 134 -4.99 -0.05 -6.71
C ARG A 134 -4.53 1.07 -7.63
N LYS A 135 -5.21 1.24 -8.77
CA LYS A 135 -4.87 2.31 -9.72
C LYS A 135 -5.12 3.69 -9.12
N GLU A 136 -6.21 3.83 -8.37
CA GLU A 136 -6.59 5.09 -7.73
C GLU A 136 -5.63 5.48 -6.62
N ILE A 137 -5.23 4.52 -5.76
CA ILE A 137 -4.32 4.79 -4.64
C ILE A 137 -2.86 4.98 -5.07
N ALA A 138 -2.46 4.54 -6.26
CA ALA A 138 -1.10 4.74 -6.78
C ALA A 138 -0.89 6.21 -7.19
N THR A 139 -0.93 7.08 -6.21
CA THR A 139 -0.84 8.54 -6.37
C THR A 139 0.12 9.08 -5.33
N CYS A 140 1.00 10.00 -5.72
CA CYS A 140 1.82 10.74 -4.77
C CYS A 140 1.43 12.22 -4.74
N ALA A 141 1.74 12.87 -3.62
CA ALA A 141 1.64 14.31 -3.46
C ALA A 141 2.88 14.79 -2.69
N ILE A 142 3.76 15.53 -3.36
CA ILE A 142 4.95 16.14 -2.76
C ILE A 142 4.98 17.59 -3.21
N SER A 143 4.09 18.39 -2.63
CA SER A 143 3.77 19.75 -3.07
C SER A 143 3.80 20.79 -1.96
N GLY A 144 4.20 20.39 -0.75
CA GLY A 144 4.24 21.24 0.43
C GLY A 144 2.88 21.37 1.12
N ALA A 145 2.83 22.16 2.18
CA ALA A 145 1.72 22.23 3.14
C ALA A 145 0.35 22.59 2.53
N VAL A 146 0.34 23.33 1.42
CA VAL A 146 -0.90 23.80 0.77
C VAL A 146 -0.96 23.47 -0.72
N GLY A 147 -0.05 22.62 -1.22
CA GLY A 147 -0.08 22.13 -2.59
C GLY A 147 0.38 23.13 -3.65
N THR A 148 1.16 24.15 -3.27
CA THR A 148 1.57 25.24 -4.17
C THR A 148 3.03 25.17 -4.62
N PHE A 149 3.76 24.14 -4.20
CA PHE A 149 5.20 23.99 -4.48
C PHE A 149 6.06 25.18 -4.05
N ALA A 150 5.66 25.87 -2.96
CA ALA A 150 6.32 27.11 -2.53
C ALA A 150 7.82 26.92 -2.21
N HIS A 151 8.21 25.75 -1.73
CA HIS A 151 9.58 25.47 -1.27
C HIS A 151 10.16 24.17 -1.83
N ILE A 152 9.49 23.52 -2.81
CA ILE A 152 9.94 22.30 -3.44
C ILE A 152 9.72 22.36 -4.96
N ASP A 153 10.67 21.84 -5.72
CA ASP A 153 10.55 21.79 -7.17
C ASP A 153 9.55 20.67 -7.58
N PRO A 154 8.56 20.96 -8.46
CA PRO A 154 7.63 19.94 -8.98
C PRO A 154 8.31 18.71 -9.61
N ALA A 155 9.57 18.85 -10.06
CA ALA A 155 10.35 17.72 -10.57
C ALA A 155 10.59 16.64 -9.51
N VAL A 156 10.56 16.99 -8.21
CA VAL A 156 10.70 16.01 -7.12
C VAL A 156 9.46 15.11 -7.06
N GLU A 157 8.27 15.69 -7.11
CA GLU A 157 7.01 14.93 -7.14
C GLU A 157 6.96 14.01 -8.38
N ALA A 158 7.27 14.55 -9.56
CA ALA A 158 7.31 13.77 -10.80
C ALA A 158 8.28 12.59 -10.70
N HIS A 159 9.48 12.80 -10.12
CA HIS A 159 10.46 11.74 -9.93
C HIS A 159 9.96 10.65 -8.96
N VAL A 160 9.32 11.02 -7.87
CA VAL A 160 8.75 10.06 -6.91
C VAL A 160 7.61 9.27 -7.56
N ALA A 161 6.73 9.94 -8.30
CA ALA A 161 5.64 9.29 -9.02
C ALA A 161 6.12 8.23 -10.02
N GLU A 162 7.25 8.47 -10.69
CA GLU A 162 7.87 7.48 -11.60
C GLU A 162 8.44 6.25 -10.88
N LYS A 163 8.70 6.34 -9.57
CA LYS A 163 9.25 5.25 -8.76
C LYS A 163 8.19 4.43 -8.01
N MET A 164 6.95 4.90 -7.97
CA MET A 164 5.82 4.20 -7.36
C MET A 164 5.24 3.13 -8.29
#